data_8ad973e36c1442cf9a5ffb9b52ff6e1b
#
_entry.id   8ad973e36c1442cf9a5ffb9b52ff6e1b
#
_cell.length_a   1.000
_cell.length_b   1.000
_cell.length_c   1.000
_cell.angle_alpha   90.00
_cell.angle_beta   90.00
_cell.angle_gamma   90.00
#
_symmetry.space_group_name_H-M   'P 1'
#
loop_
_entity.id
_entity.type
_entity.pdbx_description
1 polymer ?
#
loop_
_entity_poly.entity_id
_entity_poly.type
_entity_poly.pdbx_seq_one_letter_code
_entity_poly.pdbx_strand_id
1 'polypeptide(L)'
;MKRSIVLLITFSLGYLLTFGQNNEINKERVLDNINGWRSEDCHCGNVKKRPAPEVIWDNKLEEIAQNYADNLATDNKENESNFLYLSHVGTDGSTLSNRLAENGYEAIYCVENIAYLKGNEDMVIDHWMNTPAACNNIMNRQITSIGIARSGDFWVLLFAAPKNKK
;
A
#
# COMPACT_ATOMS: atom_id res chain seq x y z
N MET A 1 36.75 51.94 38.87
CA MET A 1 35.49 51.76 38.14
C MET A 1 35.63 50.52 37.28
N LYS A 2 35.06 49.37 37.72
CA LYS A 2 35.08 48.13 36.97
C LYS A 2 33.80 48.04 36.12
N ARG A 3 33.94 48.00 34.79
CA ARG A 3 32.82 47.80 33.88
C ARG A 3 32.62 46.27 33.68
N SER A 4 31.50 45.75 34.19
CA SER A 4 31.03 44.39 33.89
C SER A 4 30.40 44.36 32.51
N ILE A 5 30.91 43.53 31.64
CA ILE A 5 30.34 43.22 30.34
C ILE A 5 29.38 42.04 30.55
N VAL A 6 28.08 42.27 30.37
CA VAL A 6 27.08 41.20 30.38
C VAL A 6 26.98 40.65 28.95
N LEU A 7 27.39 39.41 28.76
CA LEU A 7 27.29 38.69 27.50
C LEU A 7 25.86 38.06 27.40
N LEU A 8 25.02 38.66 26.56
CA LEU A 8 23.72 38.09 26.23
C LEU A 8 23.92 36.94 25.19
N ILE A 9 23.81 35.71 25.66
CA ILE A 9 23.75 34.54 24.79
C ILE A 9 22.32 34.36 24.31
N THR A 10 22.03 34.71 23.05
CA THR A 10 20.75 34.42 22.41
C THR A 10 20.75 32.96 21.96
N PHE A 11 19.97 32.13 22.64
CA PHE A 11 19.66 30.77 22.20
C PHE A 11 18.68 30.86 21.02
N SER A 12 19.15 30.70 19.79
CA SER A 12 18.28 30.48 18.64
C SER A 12 17.77 29.05 18.67
N LEU A 13 16.49 28.89 19.01
CA LEU A 13 15.79 27.62 18.92
C LEU A 13 15.59 27.30 17.43
N GLY A 14 16.51 26.52 16.84
CA GLY A 14 16.34 26.00 15.48
C GLY A 14 15.20 25.00 15.45
N TYR A 15 14.07 25.39 14.87
CA TYR A 15 13.00 24.45 14.50
C TYR A 15 13.52 23.57 13.37
N LEU A 16 13.89 22.33 13.70
CA LEU A 16 14.10 21.28 12.73
C LEU A 16 12.70 20.91 12.16
N LEU A 17 12.36 21.48 11.01
CA LEU A 17 11.26 20.99 10.20
C LEU A 17 11.64 19.60 9.69
N THR A 18 11.22 18.56 10.42
CA THR A 18 11.22 17.21 9.89
C THR A 18 10.18 17.18 8.77
N PHE A 19 10.63 17.23 7.52
CA PHE A 19 9.80 16.82 6.40
C PHE A 19 9.53 15.33 6.55
N GLY A 20 8.51 14.97 7.34
CA GLY A 20 7.94 13.64 7.32
C GLY A 20 7.47 13.38 5.89
N GLN A 21 8.00 12.34 5.24
CA GLN A 21 7.39 11.85 4.01
C GLN A 21 5.93 11.58 4.33
N ASN A 22 5.03 12.32 3.67
CA ASN A 22 3.60 12.14 3.85
C ASN A 22 3.26 10.77 3.22
N ASN A 23 3.14 9.74 4.05
CA ASN A 23 2.78 8.38 3.64
C ASN A 23 1.26 8.24 3.43
N GLU A 24 0.54 9.34 3.56
CA GLU A 24 -0.91 9.35 3.44
C GLU A 24 -1.33 9.06 2.00
N ILE A 25 -2.11 8.01 1.83
CA ILE A 25 -2.67 7.59 0.54
C ILE A 25 -3.88 8.46 0.21
N ASN A 26 -3.91 9.02 -1.00
CA ASN A 26 -5.09 9.69 -1.50
C ASN A 26 -6.12 8.66 -1.99
N LYS A 27 -7.08 8.34 -1.12
CA LYS A 27 -8.09 7.27 -1.34
C LYS A 27 -8.95 7.52 -2.56
N GLU A 28 -9.39 8.75 -2.76
CA GLU A 28 -10.22 9.15 -3.90
C GLU A 28 -9.45 8.93 -5.21
N ARG A 29 -8.21 9.42 -5.28
CA ARG A 29 -7.35 9.24 -6.44
C ARG A 29 -7.09 7.77 -6.78
N VAL A 30 -6.86 6.93 -5.77
CA VAL A 30 -6.68 5.49 -5.96
C VAL A 30 -7.95 4.85 -6.52
N LEU A 31 -9.12 5.16 -5.95
CA LEU A 31 -10.40 4.63 -6.41
C LEU A 31 -10.69 5.08 -7.85
N ASP A 32 -10.51 6.35 -8.15
CA ASP A 32 -10.71 6.89 -9.50
C ASP A 32 -9.81 6.19 -10.52
N ASN A 33 -8.52 6.02 -10.21
CA ASN A 33 -7.58 5.36 -11.09
C ASN A 33 -7.94 3.88 -11.31
N ILE A 34 -8.15 3.12 -10.23
CA ILE A 34 -8.48 1.69 -10.31
C ILE A 34 -9.84 1.49 -11.01
N ASN A 35 -10.87 2.26 -10.67
CA ASN A 35 -12.17 2.14 -11.29
C ASN A 35 -12.17 2.63 -12.74
N GLY A 36 -11.31 3.61 -13.08
CA GLY A 36 -11.04 3.99 -14.45
C GLY A 36 -10.55 2.81 -15.29
N TRP A 37 -9.50 2.11 -14.85
CA TRP A 37 -9.02 0.90 -15.50
C TRP A 37 -10.11 -0.19 -15.61
N ARG A 38 -10.89 -0.38 -14.54
CA ARG A 38 -11.95 -1.40 -14.48
C ARG A 38 -13.15 -1.09 -15.38
N SER A 39 -13.35 0.16 -15.77
CA SER A 39 -14.47 0.56 -16.61
C SER A 39 -14.31 0.23 -18.09
N GLU A 40 -13.10 -0.10 -18.54
CA GLU A 40 -12.76 -0.30 -19.95
C GLU A 40 -12.20 -1.69 -20.26
N ASP A 41 -12.26 -2.07 -21.54
CA ASP A 41 -11.54 -3.26 -22.06
C ASP A 41 -10.02 -2.99 -22.00
N CYS A 42 -9.25 -3.93 -21.44
CA CYS A 42 -7.79 -3.83 -21.43
C CYS A 42 -7.13 -5.19 -21.70
N HIS A 43 -5.81 -5.24 -21.69
CA HIS A 43 -5.04 -6.48 -21.80
C HIS A 43 -4.13 -6.63 -20.59
N CYS A 44 -4.23 -7.77 -19.91
CA CYS A 44 -3.28 -8.20 -18.88
C CYS A 44 -2.31 -9.20 -19.53
N GLY A 45 -1.19 -8.68 -20.05
CA GLY A 45 -0.33 -9.43 -20.95
C GLY A 45 -1.08 -9.81 -22.23
N ASN A 46 -1.17 -11.11 -22.52
CA ASN A 46 -1.88 -11.62 -23.71
C ASN A 46 -3.39 -11.90 -23.46
N VAL A 47 -3.88 -11.63 -22.23
CA VAL A 47 -5.26 -11.94 -21.87
C VAL A 47 -6.12 -10.69 -21.97
N LYS A 48 -7.11 -10.69 -22.89
CA LYS A 48 -8.11 -9.62 -22.96
C LYS A 48 -9.02 -9.66 -21.74
N LYS A 49 -9.19 -8.52 -21.07
CA LYS A 49 -10.13 -8.29 -19.97
C LYS A 49 -11.27 -7.42 -20.41
N ARG A 50 -12.47 -7.79 -20.01
CA ARG A 50 -13.66 -6.96 -20.16
C ARG A 50 -13.83 -6.07 -18.94
N PRO A 51 -14.60 -4.99 -19.02
CA PRO A 51 -14.92 -4.15 -17.88
C PRO A 51 -15.38 -4.98 -16.67
N ALA A 52 -14.95 -4.55 -15.49
CA ALA A 52 -15.32 -5.14 -14.21
C ALA A 52 -16.15 -4.13 -13.40
N PRO A 53 -17.05 -4.57 -12.50
CA PRO A 53 -17.76 -3.68 -11.61
C PRO A 53 -16.79 -2.82 -10.78
N GLU A 54 -17.23 -1.60 -10.44
CA GLU A 54 -16.46 -0.72 -9.56
C GLU A 54 -16.19 -1.39 -8.21
N VAL A 55 -15.07 -1.01 -7.61
CA VAL A 55 -14.71 -1.38 -6.24
C VAL A 55 -14.88 -0.19 -5.32
N ILE A 56 -15.10 -0.47 -4.03
CA ILE A 56 -15.19 0.53 -2.98
C ILE A 56 -14.00 0.41 -2.03
N TRP A 57 -13.72 1.49 -1.32
CA TRP A 57 -12.71 1.48 -0.27
C TRP A 57 -13.18 0.72 0.96
N ASP A 58 -12.26 -0.07 1.52
CA ASP A 58 -12.48 -0.77 2.78
C ASP A 58 -11.35 -0.43 3.76
N ASN A 59 -11.67 0.34 4.80
CA ASN A 59 -10.69 0.79 5.79
C ASN A 59 -10.03 -0.38 6.54
N LYS A 60 -10.71 -1.52 6.66
CA LYS A 60 -10.13 -2.70 7.32
C LYS A 60 -9.10 -3.38 6.43
N LEU A 61 -9.35 -3.43 5.12
CA LEU A 61 -8.33 -3.88 4.16
C LEU A 61 -7.13 -2.94 4.13
N GLU A 62 -7.36 -1.62 4.20
CA GLU A 62 -6.27 -0.64 4.30
C GLU A 62 -5.40 -0.87 5.54
N GLU A 63 -6.01 -1.08 6.72
CA GLU A 63 -5.30 -1.38 7.96
C GLU A 63 -4.44 -2.65 7.84
N ILE A 64 -4.99 -3.72 7.26
CA ILE A 64 -4.27 -4.98 7.04
C ILE A 64 -3.14 -4.79 6.02
N ALA A 65 -3.38 -4.01 4.96
CA ALA A 65 -2.36 -3.65 3.98
C ALA A 65 -1.22 -2.85 4.61
N GLN A 66 -1.54 -1.89 5.51
CA GLN A 66 -0.54 -1.09 6.21
C GLN A 66 0.35 -1.95 7.09
N ASN A 67 -0.25 -2.83 7.90
CA ASN A 67 0.52 -3.74 8.74
C ASN A 67 1.49 -4.59 7.92
N TYR A 68 1.07 -5.06 6.74
CA TYR A 68 1.94 -5.86 5.89
C TYR A 68 3.01 -5.02 5.17
N ALA A 69 2.70 -3.81 4.73
CA ALA A 69 3.68 -2.89 4.17
C ALA A 69 4.77 -2.54 5.20
N ASP A 70 4.40 -2.33 6.46
CA ASP A 70 5.33 -2.07 7.56
C ASP A 70 6.22 -3.29 7.86
N ASN A 71 5.67 -4.50 7.82
CA ASN A 71 6.45 -5.73 7.95
C ASN A 71 7.47 -5.85 6.83
N LEU A 72 7.06 -5.69 5.56
CA LEU A 72 7.99 -5.71 4.41
C LEU A 72 9.10 -4.69 4.55
N ALA A 73 8.78 -3.47 4.99
CA ALA A 73 9.78 -2.42 5.19
C ALA A 73 10.76 -2.75 6.34
N THR A 74 10.26 -3.36 7.42
CA THR A 74 11.07 -3.77 8.59
C THR A 74 11.97 -4.94 8.23
N ASP A 75 11.43 -5.99 7.62
CA ASP A 75 12.18 -7.17 7.20
C ASP A 75 13.35 -6.82 6.26
N ASN A 76 13.13 -5.85 5.37
CA ASN A 76 14.19 -5.39 4.46
C ASN A 76 15.24 -4.51 5.13
N LYS A 77 14.92 -3.82 6.23
CA LYS A 77 15.92 -3.05 7.02
C LYS A 77 16.78 -3.97 7.87
N GLU A 78 16.18 -5.03 8.41
CA GLU A 78 16.87 -5.99 9.28
C GLU A 78 17.65 -7.06 8.49
N ASN A 79 17.34 -7.18 7.20
CA ASN A 79 18.02 -8.12 6.33
C ASN A 79 19.40 -7.62 5.93
N GLU A 80 20.46 -8.20 6.50
CA GLU A 80 21.85 -7.91 6.17
C GLU A 80 22.26 -8.33 4.75
N SER A 81 21.42 -9.12 4.06
CA SER A 81 21.62 -9.44 2.66
C SER A 81 21.17 -8.26 1.81
N ASN A 82 21.99 -7.85 0.82
CA ASN A 82 21.65 -6.78 -0.13
C ASN A 82 20.51 -7.18 -1.11
N PHE A 83 19.71 -8.20 -0.79
CA PHE A 83 18.62 -8.68 -1.61
C PHE A 83 17.29 -8.12 -1.10
N LEU A 84 16.53 -7.51 -2.01
CA LEU A 84 15.16 -7.07 -1.74
C LEU A 84 14.27 -8.28 -1.45
N TYR A 85 13.71 -8.36 -0.24
CA TYR A 85 12.69 -9.33 0.10
C TYR A 85 11.31 -8.75 -0.24
N LEU A 86 10.67 -9.31 -1.27
CA LEU A 86 9.33 -8.95 -1.68
C LEU A 86 8.54 -10.24 -1.89
N SER A 87 7.73 -10.62 -0.91
CA SER A 87 7.01 -11.90 -0.87
C SER A 87 5.56 -11.69 -0.46
N HIS A 88 4.67 -12.58 -0.90
CA HIS A 88 3.27 -12.67 -0.43
C HIS A 88 3.13 -13.43 0.89
N VAL A 89 4.19 -14.10 1.32
CA VAL A 89 4.27 -14.80 2.61
C VAL A 89 5.20 -14.01 3.52
N GLY A 90 4.72 -13.64 4.69
CA GLY A 90 5.53 -12.93 5.68
C GLY A 90 6.69 -13.77 6.19
N THR A 91 7.71 -13.15 6.77
CA THR A 91 8.85 -13.85 7.39
C THR A 91 8.42 -14.71 8.59
N ASP A 92 7.27 -14.39 9.20
CA ASP A 92 6.58 -15.18 10.22
C ASP A 92 5.78 -16.37 9.65
N GLY A 93 5.78 -16.56 8.33
CA GLY A 93 5.01 -17.58 7.61
C GLY A 93 3.55 -17.21 7.35
N SER A 94 3.11 -16.00 7.70
CA SER A 94 1.73 -15.56 7.48
C SER A 94 1.42 -15.42 5.99
N THR A 95 0.29 -15.97 5.56
CA THR A 95 -0.28 -15.74 4.23
C THR A 95 -1.31 -14.61 4.28
N LEU A 96 -1.75 -14.11 3.11
CA LEU A 96 -2.85 -13.14 3.05
C LEU A 96 -4.09 -13.64 3.83
N SER A 97 -4.45 -14.92 3.67
CA SER A 97 -5.60 -15.51 4.38
C SER A 97 -5.42 -15.50 5.90
N ASN A 98 -4.20 -15.76 6.41
CA ASN A 98 -3.91 -15.67 7.84
C ASN A 98 -4.08 -14.22 8.31
N ARG A 99 -3.48 -13.25 7.62
CA ARG A 99 -3.56 -11.83 7.98
C ARG A 99 -5.00 -11.31 8.00
N LEU A 100 -5.84 -11.73 7.03
CA LEU A 100 -7.27 -11.39 7.04
C LEU A 100 -7.99 -12.02 8.24
N ALA A 101 -7.78 -13.31 8.51
CA ALA A 101 -8.44 -14.03 9.59
C ALA A 101 -8.07 -13.48 10.97
N GLU A 102 -6.80 -13.20 11.23
CA GLU A 102 -6.28 -12.61 12.47
C GLU A 102 -6.88 -11.24 12.76
N ASN A 103 -7.20 -10.50 11.69
CA ASN A 103 -7.88 -9.21 11.77
C ASN A 103 -9.41 -9.32 11.76
N GLY A 104 -9.97 -10.52 11.83
CA GLY A 104 -11.42 -10.75 11.83
C GLY A 104 -12.12 -10.36 10.52
N TYR A 105 -11.37 -10.37 9.42
CA TYR A 105 -11.90 -10.05 8.09
C TYR A 105 -12.28 -11.34 7.34
N GLU A 106 -13.57 -11.54 7.12
CA GLU A 106 -14.08 -12.68 6.37
C GLU A 106 -14.29 -12.31 4.90
N ALA A 107 -13.62 -12.99 3.99
CA ALA A 107 -13.77 -12.84 2.56
C ALA A 107 -14.13 -14.16 1.88
N ILE A 108 -14.96 -14.09 0.84
CA ILE A 108 -15.23 -15.22 -0.07
C ILE A 108 -14.04 -15.40 -1.01
N TYR A 109 -13.44 -14.29 -1.40
CA TYR A 109 -12.29 -14.24 -2.30
C TYR A 109 -11.37 -13.08 -1.90
N CYS A 110 -10.07 -13.29 -1.96
CA CYS A 110 -9.10 -12.24 -1.70
C CYS A 110 -7.83 -12.47 -2.53
N VAL A 111 -7.20 -11.39 -2.96
CA VAL A 111 -5.90 -11.38 -3.63
C VAL A 111 -5.12 -10.14 -3.23
N GLU A 112 -3.82 -10.17 -3.49
CA GLU A 112 -2.88 -9.14 -3.09
C GLU A 112 -1.97 -8.77 -4.25
N ASN A 113 -1.69 -7.48 -4.41
CA ASN A 113 -0.57 -6.98 -5.18
C ASN A 113 0.43 -6.33 -4.23
N ILE A 114 1.71 -6.62 -4.41
CA ILE A 114 2.80 -5.99 -3.68
C ILE A 114 3.78 -5.38 -4.68
N ALA A 115 4.44 -4.29 -4.29
CA ALA A 115 5.50 -3.69 -5.08
C ALA A 115 6.54 -3.01 -4.17
N TYR A 116 7.77 -2.94 -4.66
CA TYR A 116 8.78 -2.02 -4.19
C TYR A 116 9.01 -0.99 -5.28
N LEU A 117 8.51 0.22 -5.07
CA LEU A 117 8.51 1.27 -6.10
C LEU A 117 8.56 2.66 -5.46
N LYS A 118 9.53 3.45 -5.87
CA LYS A 118 9.63 4.84 -5.47
C LYS A 118 8.69 5.68 -6.34
N GLY A 119 7.68 6.28 -5.72
CA GLY A 119 6.71 7.10 -6.46
C GLY A 119 5.43 7.35 -5.68
N ASN A 120 4.37 7.60 -6.42
CA ASN A 120 3.02 7.84 -5.91
C ASN A 120 2.04 6.72 -6.32
N GLU A 121 0.77 6.89 -5.94
CA GLU A 121 -0.31 5.93 -6.18
C GLU A 121 -0.48 5.61 -7.68
N ASP A 122 -0.45 6.63 -8.54
CA ASP A 122 -0.63 6.40 -9.98
C ASP A 122 0.50 5.55 -10.56
N MET A 123 1.74 5.86 -10.16
CA MET A 123 2.90 5.13 -10.66
C MET A 123 2.87 3.65 -10.26
N VAL A 124 2.44 3.33 -9.03
CA VAL A 124 2.35 1.94 -8.61
C VAL A 124 1.16 1.21 -9.26
N ILE A 125 0.03 1.88 -9.44
CA ILE A 125 -1.12 1.30 -10.15
C ILE A 125 -0.75 1.01 -11.61
N ASP A 126 -0.10 1.95 -12.30
CA ASP A 126 0.39 1.77 -13.66
C ASP A 126 1.40 0.61 -13.75
N HIS A 127 2.32 0.51 -12.78
CA HIS A 127 3.24 -0.62 -12.68
C HIS A 127 2.50 -1.95 -12.58
N TRP A 128 1.47 -2.04 -11.73
CA TRP A 128 0.66 -3.25 -11.60
C TRP A 128 -0.17 -3.53 -12.85
N MET A 129 -0.71 -2.52 -13.53
CA MET A 129 -1.44 -2.71 -14.79
C MET A 129 -0.53 -3.23 -15.92
N ASN A 130 0.75 -2.92 -15.90
CA ASN A 130 1.75 -3.45 -16.82
C ASN A 130 2.33 -4.82 -16.40
N THR A 131 1.97 -5.33 -15.21
CA THR A 131 2.36 -6.65 -14.71
C THR A 131 1.19 -7.63 -14.88
N PRO A 132 1.26 -8.66 -15.74
CA PRO A 132 0.11 -9.48 -16.10
C PRO A 132 -0.65 -10.08 -14.91
N ALA A 133 0.06 -10.59 -13.89
CA ALA A 133 -0.57 -11.16 -12.70
C ALA A 133 -1.30 -10.10 -11.87
N ALA A 134 -0.66 -8.96 -11.62
CA ALA A 134 -1.24 -7.87 -10.84
C ALA A 134 -2.42 -7.20 -11.57
N CYS A 135 -2.31 -7.00 -12.89
CA CYS A 135 -3.41 -6.54 -13.74
C CYS A 135 -4.62 -7.50 -13.67
N ASN A 136 -4.37 -8.82 -13.69
CA ASN A 136 -5.45 -9.80 -13.52
C ASN A 136 -6.17 -9.65 -12.18
N ASN A 137 -5.47 -9.29 -11.11
CA ASN A 137 -6.08 -9.01 -9.81
C ASN A 137 -6.93 -7.73 -9.87
N ILE A 138 -6.40 -6.62 -10.43
CA ILE A 138 -7.13 -5.37 -10.58
C ILE A 138 -8.41 -5.57 -11.42
N MET A 139 -8.33 -6.33 -12.50
CA MET A 139 -9.46 -6.58 -13.43
C MET A 139 -10.35 -7.76 -13.02
N ASN A 140 -10.19 -8.29 -11.81
CA ASN A 140 -11.01 -9.41 -11.35
C ASN A 140 -12.42 -8.95 -11.01
N ARG A 141 -13.42 -9.59 -11.65
CA ARG A 141 -14.85 -9.23 -11.52
C ARG A 141 -15.48 -9.69 -10.20
N GLN A 142 -14.84 -10.58 -9.45
CA GLN A 142 -15.32 -11.04 -8.14
C GLN A 142 -15.02 -10.06 -7.01
N ILE A 143 -14.08 -9.15 -7.24
CA ILE A 143 -13.66 -8.17 -6.25
C ILE A 143 -14.68 -7.03 -6.15
N THR A 144 -15.01 -6.65 -4.92
CA THR A 144 -15.91 -5.54 -4.61
C THR A 144 -15.28 -4.49 -3.69
N SER A 145 -14.19 -4.83 -3.01
CA SER A 145 -13.55 -3.93 -2.04
C SER A 145 -12.04 -3.94 -2.17
N ILE A 146 -11.41 -2.79 -1.90
CA ILE A 146 -9.96 -2.61 -1.90
C ILE A 146 -9.48 -1.84 -0.68
N GLY A 147 -8.23 -2.07 -0.30
CA GLY A 147 -7.45 -1.22 0.61
C GLY A 147 -6.00 -1.26 0.19
N ILE A 148 -5.37 -0.09 0.06
CA ILE A 148 -3.96 0.06 -0.28
C ILE A 148 -3.24 0.81 0.83
N ALA A 149 -1.99 0.45 1.06
CA ALA A 149 -1.10 1.15 1.97
C ALA A 149 0.35 1.11 1.48
N ARG A 150 1.18 1.93 2.11
CA ARG A 150 2.62 1.95 1.84
C ARG A 150 3.43 2.16 3.12
N SER A 151 4.65 1.62 3.11
CA SER A 151 5.68 1.93 4.10
C SER A 151 7.01 2.19 3.38
N GLY A 152 7.43 3.44 3.33
CA GLY A 152 8.52 3.85 2.45
C GLY A 152 8.18 3.59 0.97
N ASP A 153 8.96 2.76 0.30
CA ASP A 153 8.75 2.38 -1.10
C ASP A 153 8.05 1.01 -1.25
N PHE A 154 7.62 0.38 -0.15
CA PHE A 154 6.86 -0.86 -0.15
C PHE A 154 5.36 -0.57 -0.22
N TRP A 155 4.70 -1.15 -1.21
CA TRP A 155 3.28 -0.98 -1.47
C TRP A 155 2.55 -2.32 -1.35
N VAL A 156 1.39 -2.28 -0.70
CA VAL A 156 0.49 -3.43 -0.58
C VAL A 156 -0.91 -3.00 -0.95
N LEU A 157 -1.52 -3.66 -1.92
CA LEU A 157 -2.92 -3.46 -2.33
C LEU A 157 -3.67 -4.78 -2.13
N LEU A 158 -4.63 -4.75 -1.24
CA LEU A 158 -5.52 -5.88 -0.96
C LEU A 158 -6.84 -5.72 -1.70
N PHE A 159 -7.32 -6.82 -2.23
CA PHE A 159 -8.61 -6.93 -2.89
C PHE A 159 -9.43 -8.00 -2.22
N ALA A 160 -10.72 -7.75 -2.01
CA ALA A 160 -11.60 -8.73 -1.43
C ALA A 160 -13.03 -8.69 -2.03
N ALA A 161 -13.69 -9.85 -1.95
CA ALA A 161 -15.13 -9.97 -1.94
C ALA A 161 -15.54 -10.34 -0.51
N PRO A 162 -15.98 -9.38 0.33
CA PRO A 162 -16.33 -9.66 1.71
C PRO A 162 -17.49 -10.65 1.79
N LYS A 163 -17.45 -11.52 2.80
CA LYS A 163 -18.59 -12.34 3.12
C LYS A 163 -19.66 -11.45 3.78
N ASN A 164 -20.81 -11.30 3.12
CA ASN A 164 -21.91 -10.52 3.70
C ASN A 164 -22.27 -11.11 5.08
N LYS A 165 -22.12 -10.33 6.15
CA LYS A 165 -22.68 -10.68 7.44
C LYS A 165 -24.21 -10.64 7.27
N LYS A 166 -24.86 -11.80 7.40
CA LYS A 166 -26.32 -11.90 7.45
C LYS A 166 -26.83 -11.25 8.73
#